data_7a5b1dc04295591a8410424bfe8e4e98
#
_entry.id   7a5b1dc04295591a8410424bfe8e4e98
#
_cell.length_a   1.000
_cell.length_b   1.000
_cell.length_c   1.000
_cell.angle_alpha   90.00
_cell.angle_beta   90.00
_cell.angle_gamma   90.00
#
_symmetry.space_group_name_H-M   'P 1'
#
loop_
_entity.id
_entity.type
_entity.pdbx_description
1 polymer ?
#
loop_
_entity_poly.entity_id
_entity_poly.type
_entity_poly.pdbx_seq_one_letter_code
_entity_poly.pdbx_strand_id
1 'polypeptide(L)'
;MIDQSIKKLVTYALEKKLIKEDDKIYCTNSLLAILGLDEYNEPKEEYKNVNLESTLKEILDFAFEKNLFPENTTVYRDLFDTKVMSVFVDRPSNVIKEFNTKYRTSPKKATDWFYKFSQDTDYIRAYRVKKDLKWKTATPYGDLDITINLSKPEKDPKAIAAAKLMKQSSYPKCQLCPSNEGYAGRLNHPARETIRIIPFELSGKKYFFQYSPYSYFNEHAIVFNSEHVPMAINHDCFEHLLGFVEKFPHYILGSNADLPIVGGSILTHDHYQGGNYIFPMFKAPIEEEIVFTNYTDVKAGYVKWPLSDIRLSSRDPKRLIALADKILRVWRGYTDEQSFIYAETNGEPHNTITPIAHKVKDQYVLELVLRNNITTDQYPLGLYHPHQELWHIKKENIGLIEVMGLAVLPSRLNKELAKLEDELVNNIDPASDPLTEKHADWAKQIKEKYSDINSSNVKEIVERETGLVFARCLEDAGVYKQDEAGLEGFNRFVERVNKEPEIIK
;
A
#
# COMPACT_ATOMS: atom_id res chain seq x y z
N MET A 1 -20.96 -20.28 27.63
CA MET A 1 -20.74 -19.25 26.59
C MET A 1 -19.32 -19.28 26.05
N ILE A 2 -18.26 -19.12 26.90
CA ILE A 2 -16.86 -19.12 26.37
C ILE A 2 -16.46 -20.47 25.75
N ASP A 3 -16.87 -21.59 26.32
CA ASP A 3 -16.61 -22.93 25.77
C ASP A 3 -17.15 -23.08 24.34
N GLN A 4 -18.31 -22.48 24.04
CA GLN A 4 -18.87 -22.48 22.68
C GLN A 4 -17.98 -21.65 21.70
N SER A 5 -17.49 -20.50 22.13
CA SER A 5 -16.62 -19.66 21.31
C SER A 5 -15.28 -20.32 21.06
N ILE A 6 -14.72 -21.03 22.06
CA ILE A 6 -13.51 -21.85 21.90
C ILE A 6 -13.78 -22.99 20.89
N LYS A 7 -14.86 -23.74 21.03
CA LYS A 7 -15.22 -24.81 20.07
C LYS A 7 -15.43 -24.27 18.66
N LYS A 8 -16.12 -23.12 18.50
CA LYS A 8 -16.28 -22.44 17.21
C LYS A 8 -14.92 -22.10 16.60
N LEU A 9 -14.01 -21.51 17.38
CA LEU A 9 -12.70 -21.09 16.87
C LEU A 9 -11.81 -22.26 16.44
N VAL A 10 -11.81 -23.35 17.22
CA VAL A 10 -11.12 -24.61 16.86
C VAL A 10 -11.74 -25.22 15.60
N THR A 11 -13.08 -25.22 15.49
CA THR A 11 -13.79 -25.67 14.28
C THR A 11 -13.40 -24.85 13.06
N TYR A 12 -13.33 -23.51 13.20
CA TYR A 12 -12.84 -22.62 12.14
C TYR A 12 -11.44 -23.02 11.66
N ALA A 13 -10.52 -23.27 12.60
CA ALA A 13 -9.15 -23.65 12.26
C ALA A 13 -9.07 -24.97 11.51
N LEU A 14 -9.91 -25.96 11.87
CA LEU A 14 -10.05 -27.23 11.15
C LEU A 14 -10.64 -27.03 9.74
N GLU A 15 -11.73 -26.26 9.60
CA GLU A 15 -12.36 -25.93 8.31
C GLU A 15 -11.40 -25.24 7.35
N LYS A 16 -10.55 -24.33 7.88
CA LYS A 16 -9.52 -23.62 7.11
C LYS A 16 -8.25 -24.44 6.90
N LYS A 17 -8.16 -25.63 7.46
CA LYS A 17 -6.98 -26.51 7.40
C LYS A 17 -5.71 -25.86 7.97
N LEU A 18 -5.88 -25.00 8.95
CA LEU A 18 -4.77 -24.42 9.73
C LEU A 18 -4.19 -25.44 10.69
N ILE A 19 -5.03 -26.33 11.21
CA ILE A 19 -4.68 -27.44 12.09
C ILE A 19 -5.31 -28.76 11.57
N LYS A 20 -4.82 -29.88 12.08
CA LYS A 20 -5.36 -31.20 11.84
C LYS A 20 -6.22 -31.67 13.04
N GLU A 21 -6.97 -32.75 12.86
CA GLU A 21 -7.81 -33.30 13.93
C GLU A 21 -6.98 -33.66 15.17
N ASP A 22 -5.77 -34.21 14.96
CA ASP A 22 -4.83 -34.55 16.03
C ASP A 22 -4.37 -33.34 16.89
N ASP A 23 -4.44 -32.14 16.34
CA ASP A 23 -4.03 -30.90 17.01
C ASP A 23 -5.14 -30.29 17.88
N LYS A 24 -6.39 -30.79 17.77
CA LYS A 24 -7.59 -30.19 18.37
C LYS A 24 -7.45 -29.96 19.87
N ILE A 25 -7.07 -31.04 20.61
CA ILE A 25 -6.92 -30.97 22.07
C ILE A 25 -5.81 -29.98 22.46
N TYR A 26 -4.68 -30.06 21.78
CA TYR A 26 -3.54 -29.15 22.03
C TYR A 26 -3.94 -27.70 21.85
N CYS A 27 -4.61 -27.36 20.76
CA CYS A 27 -5.06 -26.00 20.47
C CYS A 27 -6.13 -25.53 21.47
N THR A 28 -7.08 -26.40 21.83
CA THR A 28 -8.08 -26.10 22.88
C THR A 28 -7.38 -25.75 24.19
N ASN A 29 -6.45 -26.58 24.67
CA ASN A 29 -5.71 -26.33 25.92
C ASN A 29 -4.85 -25.05 25.85
N SER A 30 -4.29 -24.74 24.69
CA SER A 30 -3.54 -23.50 24.48
C SER A 30 -4.45 -22.26 24.58
N LEU A 31 -5.67 -22.33 24.05
CA LEU A 31 -6.67 -21.27 24.22
C LEU A 31 -7.10 -21.11 25.69
N LEU A 32 -7.33 -22.23 26.41
CA LEU A 32 -7.63 -22.18 27.84
C LEU A 32 -6.54 -21.45 28.62
N ALA A 33 -5.28 -21.78 28.36
CA ALA A 33 -4.13 -21.12 28.98
C ALA A 33 -4.08 -19.60 28.68
N ILE A 34 -4.34 -19.17 27.43
CA ILE A 34 -4.40 -17.76 27.05
C ILE A 34 -5.55 -17.03 27.76
N LEU A 35 -6.69 -17.72 27.93
CA LEU A 35 -7.90 -17.15 28.56
C LEU A 35 -7.93 -17.29 30.08
N GLY A 36 -6.90 -17.90 30.70
CA GLY A 36 -6.82 -18.10 32.13
C GLY A 36 -7.93 -19.02 32.67
N LEU A 37 -8.27 -20.07 31.90
CA LEU A 37 -9.31 -21.06 32.23
C LEU A 37 -8.67 -22.38 32.62
N ASP A 38 -9.15 -22.97 33.75
CA ASP A 38 -8.71 -24.27 34.25
C ASP A 38 -9.60 -25.41 33.77
N GLU A 39 -10.83 -25.11 33.32
CA GLU A 39 -11.84 -26.09 32.94
C GLU A 39 -12.41 -25.80 31.54
N TYR A 40 -12.79 -26.85 30.82
CA TYR A 40 -13.47 -26.80 29.54
C TYR A 40 -14.62 -27.81 29.51
N ASN A 41 -15.83 -27.30 29.37
CA ASN A 41 -17.02 -28.15 29.20
C ASN A 41 -17.37 -28.20 27.71
N GLU A 42 -16.88 -29.20 26.99
CA GLU A 42 -17.08 -29.30 25.55
C GLU A 42 -18.56 -29.23 25.17
N PRO A 43 -18.99 -28.22 24.40
CA PRO A 43 -20.37 -28.10 23.96
C PRO A 43 -20.76 -29.28 23.07
N LYS A 44 -22.01 -29.76 23.22
CA LYS A 44 -22.54 -30.84 22.37
C LYS A 44 -22.89 -30.39 20.96
N GLU A 45 -23.09 -29.09 20.77
CA GLU A 45 -23.43 -28.49 19.48
C GLU A 45 -22.26 -28.61 18.52
N GLU A 46 -22.56 -28.97 17.27
CA GLU A 46 -21.60 -28.95 16.17
C GLU A 46 -21.75 -27.65 15.37
N TYR A 47 -20.60 -27.03 15.02
CA TYR A 47 -20.55 -25.78 14.26
C TYR A 47 -20.02 -26.02 12.86
N LYS A 48 -20.51 -25.22 11.89
CA LYS A 48 -20.06 -25.21 10.50
C LYS A 48 -20.09 -23.78 9.96
N ASN A 49 -19.21 -23.49 9.01
CA ASN A 49 -19.11 -22.16 8.38
C ASN A 49 -18.96 -21.05 9.42
N VAL A 50 -18.05 -21.25 10.36
CA VAL A 50 -17.87 -20.36 11.51
C VAL A 50 -17.46 -18.96 11.04
N ASN A 51 -18.17 -17.95 11.54
CA ASN A 51 -17.81 -16.56 11.32
C ASN A 51 -16.71 -16.14 12.30
N LEU A 52 -15.52 -15.86 11.76
CA LEU A 52 -14.35 -15.51 12.56
C LEU A 52 -14.53 -14.20 13.33
N GLU A 53 -15.06 -13.13 12.68
CA GLU A 53 -15.23 -11.82 13.30
C GLU A 53 -16.10 -11.87 14.54
N SER A 54 -17.27 -12.53 14.46
CA SER A 54 -18.18 -12.66 15.61
C SER A 54 -17.60 -13.55 16.69
N THR A 55 -16.91 -14.64 16.33
CA THR A 55 -16.31 -15.57 17.30
C THR A 55 -15.16 -14.91 18.06
N LEU A 56 -14.28 -14.17 17.37
CA LEU A 56 -13.21 -13.40 18.02
C LEU A 56 -13.78 -12.30 18.90
N LYS A 57 -14.86 -11.63 18.45
CA LYS A 57 -15.53 -10.63 19.29
C LYS A 57 -16.02 -11.21 20.60
N GLU A 58 -16.69 -12.38 20.59
CA GLU A 58 -17.16 -13.08 21.80
C GLU A 58 -15.99 -13.38 22.76
N ILE A 59 -14.87 -13.88 22.23
CA ILE A 59 -13.66 -14.20 23.00
C ILE A 59 -13.02 -12.95 23.59
N LEU A 60 -12.93 -11.86 22.82
CA LEU A 60 -12.34 -10.60 23.26
C LEU A 60 -13.20 -9.89 24.31
N ASP A 61 -14.52 -9.96 24.19
CA ASP A 61 -15.44 -9.40 25.18
C ASP A 61 -15.28 -10.15 26.51
N PHE A 62 -15.23 -11.49 26.49
CA PHE A 62 -14.95 -12.32 27.66
C PHE A 62 -13.56 -11.98 28.27
N ALA A 63 -12.52 -11.88 27.44
CA ALA A 63 -11.17 -11.58 27.92
C ALA A 63 -11.08 -10.20 28.58
N PHE A 64 -11.79 -9.21 28.07
CA PHE A 64 -11.90 -7.90 28.69
C PHE A 64 -12.64 -7.94 30.03
N GLU A 65 -13.78 -8.64 30.11
CA GLU A 65 -14.53 -8.84 31.35
C GLU A 65 -13.70 -9.54 32.44
N LYS A 66 -12.77 -10.41 32.04
CA LYS A 66 -11.81 -11.07 32.91
C LYS A 66 -10.56 -10.26 33.20
N ASN A 67 -10.45 -9.01 32.74
CA ASN A 67 -9.30 -8.14 32.89
C ASN A 67 -7.98 -8.72 32.33
N LEU A 68 -8.05 -9.52 31.23
CA LEU A 68 -6.87 -10.08 30.57
C LEU A 68 -6.10 -9.04 29.75
N PHE A 69 -6.71 -7.91 29.48
CA PHE A 69 -6.05 -6.72 28.96
C PHE A 69 -6.68 -5.44 29.54
N PRO A 70 -5.92 -4.32 29.64
CA PRO A 70 -6.28 -3.21 30.53
C PRO A 70 -7.40 -2.29 30.03
N GLU A 71 -7.52 -2.13 28.69
CA GLU A 71 -8.47 -1.18 28.09
C GLU A 71 -9.19 -1.78 26.89
N ASN A 72 -10.48 -1.50 26.72
CA ASN A 72 -11.29 -1.95 25.58
C ASN A 72 -11.10 -1.06 24.35
N THR A 73 -9.85 -0.92 23.89
CA THR A 73 -9.51 -0.19 22.68
C THR A 73 -9.13 -1.14 21.54
N THR A 74 -9.21 -0.67 20.30
CA THR A 74 -8.83 -1.46 19.12
C THR A 74 -7.41 -2.00 19.23
N VAL A 75 -6.46 -1.22 19.78
CA VAL A 75 -5.06 -1.64 19.90
C VAL A 75 -4.92 -2.84 20.83
N TYR A 76 -5.51 -2.80 22.03
CA TYR A 76 -5.43 -3.91 22.97
C TYR A 76 -6.19 -5.14 22.48
N ARG A 77 -7.34 -4.93 21.82
CA ARG A 77 -8.08 -6.03 21.18
C ARG A 77 -7.25 -6.69 20.08
N ASP A 78 -6.58 -5.90 19.23
CA ASP A 78 -5.72 -6.40 18.15
C ASP A 78 -4.45 -7.12 18.68
N LEU A 79 -3.92 -6.72 19.81
CA LEU A 79 -2.83 -7.45 20.48
C LEU A 79 -3.33 -8.81 21.01
N PHE A 80 -4.52 -8.85 21.59
CA PHE A 80 -5.04 -10.07 22.21
C PHE A 80 -5.60 -11.06 21.17
N ASP A 81 -6.33 -10.61 20.13
CA ASP A 81 -6.82 -11.48 19.08
C ASP A 81 -5.70 -12.13 18.27
N THR A 82 -4.63 -11.37 17.99
CA THR A 82 -3.45 -11.92 17.31
C THR A 82 -2.79 -13.01 18.15
N LYS A 83 -2.71 -12.83 19.48
CA LYS A 83 -2.23 -13.87 20.40
C LYS A 83 -3.13 -15.11 20.39
N VAL A 84 -4.46 -14.95 20.39
CA VAL A 84 -5.43 -16.05 20.30
C VAL A 84 -5.27 -16.81 18.98
N MET A 85 -5.19 -16.08 17.85
CA MET A 85 -5.05 -16.69 16.54
C MET A 85 -3.68 -17.34 16.32
N SER A 86 -2.63 -16.92 17.02
CA SER A 86 -1.29 -17.51 16.91
C SER A 86 -1.26 -19.01 17.26
N VAL A 87 -2.22 -19.49 18.05
CA VAL A 87 -2.38 -20.92 18.39
C VAL A 87 -2.51 -21.80 17.15
N PHE A 88 -3.11 -21.27 16.08
CA PHE A 88 -3.42 -22.00 14.84
C PHE A 88 -2.42 -21.77 13.72
N VAL A 89 -1.38 -20.97 13.97
CA VAL A 89 -0.42 -20.57 12.93
C VAL A 89 0.78 -21.49 12.95
N ASP A 90 0.98 -22.22 11.85
CA ASP A 90 2.11 -23.15 11.72
C ASP A 90 3.47 -22.41 11.81
N ARG A 91 4.48 -23.18 12.18
CA ARG A 91 5.86 -22.64 12.32
C ARG A 91 6.41 -22.15 10.98
N PRO A 92 7.28 -21.11 10.99
CA PRO A 92 7.87 -20.57 9.76
C PRO A 92 8.47 -21.62 8.83
N SER A 93 9.20 -22.61 9.38
CA SER A 93 9.82 -23.68 8.59
C SER A 93 8.80 -24.52 7.79
N ASN A 94 7.62 -24.78 8.35
CA ASN A 94 6.57 -25.55 7.68
C ASN A 94 5.90 -24.70 6.59
N VAL A 95 5.61 -23.41 6.89
CA VAL A 95 5.03 -22.48 5.93
C VAL A 95 5.95 -22.27 4.73
N ILE A 96 7.24 -22.10 4.96
CA ILE A 96 8.27 -21.97 3.91
C ILE A 96 8.33 -23.25 3.07
N LYS A 97 8.33 -24.43 3.71
CA LYS A 97 8.34 -25.72 3.01
C LYS A 97 7.11 -25.86 2.10
N GLU A 98 5.92 -25.53 2.61
CA GLU A 98 4.67 -25.65 1.85
C GLU A 98 4.65 -24.65 0.69
N PHE A 99 5.06 -23.40 0.92
CA PHE A 99 5.19 -22.40 -0.13
C PHE A 99 6.12 -22.88 -1.26
N ASN A 100 7.32 -23.36 -0.92
CA ASN A 100 8.28 -23.83 -1.89
C ASN A 100 7.78 -25.08 -2.64
N THR A 101 7.03 -25.95 -1.99
CA THR A 101 6.40 -27.12 -2.63
C THR A 101 5.42 -26.69 -3.71
N LYS A 102 4.57 -25.70 -3.41
CA LYS A 102 3.61 -25.15 -4.37
C LYS A 102 4.31 -24.33 -5.47
N TYR A 103 5.34 -23.59 -5.11
CA TYR A 103 6.12 -22.79 -6.07
C TYR A 103 6.76 -23.65 -7.17
N ARG A 104 7.25 -24.85 -6.85
CA ARG A 104 7.76 -25.80 -7.85
C ARG A 104 6.71 -26.21 -8.88
N THR A 105 5.43 -26.16 -8.52
CA THR A 105 4.33 -26.42 -9.46
C THR A 105 3.97 -25.17 -10.25
N SER A 106 3.83 -24.05 -9.56
CA SER A 106 3.52 -22.74 -10.15
C SER A 106 3.72 -21.63 -9.13
N PRO A 107 4.41 -20.54 -9.50
CA PRO A 107 4.50 -19.34 -8.65
C PRO A 107 3.12 -18.86 -8.18
N LYS A 108 2.13 -18.84 -9.08
CA LYS A 108 0.77 -18.41 -8.75
C LYS A 108 0.10 -19.32 -7.69
N LYS A 109 0.26 -20.64 -7.78
CA LYS A 109 -0.28 -21.54 -6.75
C LYS A 109 0.33 -21.30 -5.37
N ALA A 110 1.60 -20.92 -5.31
CA ALA A 110 2.26 -20.61 -4.05
C ALA A 110 1.74 -19.30 -3.45
N THR A 111 1.61 -18.25 -4.25
CA THR A 111 1.10 -16.96 -3.81
C THR A 111 -0.38 -17.00 -3.44
N ASP A 112 -1.24 -17.67 -4.23
CA ASP A 112 -2.67 -17.88 -3.92
C ASP A 112 -2.85 -18.57 -2.56
N TRP A 113 -2.06 -19.63 -2.31
CA TRP A 113 -2.09 -20.35 -1.05
C TRP A 113 -1.63 -19.49 0.12
N PHE A 114 -0.51 -18.76 -0.06
CA PHE A 114 0.07 -17.95 1.01
C PHE A 114 -0.80 -16.72 1.33
N TYR A 115 -1.45 -16.15 0.32
CA TYR A 115 -2.42 -15.07 0.53
C TYR A 115 -3.63 -15.56 1.32
N LYS A 116 -4.19 -16.73 0.91
CA LYS A 116 -5.28 -17.34 1.65
C LYS A 116 -4.88 -17.72 3.07
N PHE A 117 -3.71 -18.28 3.28
CA PHE A 117 -3.15 -18.58 4.61
C PHE A 117 -3.08 -17.32 5.47
N SER A 118 -2.59 -16.21 4.91
CA SER A 118 -2.49 -14.92 5.62
C SER A 118 -3.86 -14.33 6.00
N GLN A 119 -4.91 -14.64 5.23
CA GLN A 119 -6.29 -14.28 5.57
C GLN A 119 -6.88 -15.24 6.62
N ASP A 120 -6.70 -16.54 6.45
CA ASP A 120 -7.27 -17.57 7.34
C ASP A 120 -6.64 -17.51 8.75
N THR A 121 -5.38 -17.08 8.88
CA THR A 121 -4.69 -16.84 10.16
C THR A 121 -4.99 -15.48 10.80
N ASP A 122 -5.91 -14.72 10.21
CA ASP A 122 -6.28 -13.35 10.63
C ASP A 122 -5.12 -12.33 10.64
N TYR A 123 -4.02 -12.66 9.97
CA TYR A 123 -2.98 -11.67 9.73
C TYR A 123 -3.49 -10.55 8.82
N ILE A 124 -4.19 -10.92 7.74
CA ILE A 124 -5.03 -10.02 6.96
C ILE A 124 -6.46 -10.13 7.47
N ARG A 125 -6.95 -9.12 8.15
CA ARG A 125 -8.32 -9.07 8.65
C ARG A 125 -9.30 -8.81 7.50
N ALA A 126 -9.56 -9.85 6.70
CA ALA A 126 -10.34 -9.75 5.46
C ALA A 126 -11.75 -9.16 5.69
N TYR A 127 -12.36 -9.39 6.86
CA TYR A 127 -13.65 -8.80 7.23
C TYR A 127 -13.57 -7.28 7.46
N ARG A 128 -12.40 -6.73 7.87
CA ARG A 128 -12.19 -5.27 7.93
C ARG A 128 -11.99 -4.69 6.54
N VAL A 129 -11.17 -5.35 5.70
CA VAL A 129 -10.89 -4.91 4.32
C VAL A 129 -12.16 -4.87 3.47
N LYS A 130 -13.12 -5.77 3.70
CA LYS A 130 -14.43 -5.77 3.03
C LYS A 130 -15.30 -4.54 3.34
N LYS A 131 -14.99 -3.80 4.40
CA LYS A 131 -15.72 -2.58 4.79
C LYS A 131 -15.20 -1.34 4.07
N ASP A 132 -14.03 -1.40 3.41
CA ASP A 132 -13.48 -0.29 2.63
C ASP A 132 -14.47 0.13 1.55
N LEU A 133 -14.67 1.44 1.39
CA LEU A 133 -15.49 1.98 0.32
C LEU A 133 -14.64 2.07 -0.95
N LYS A 134 -15.19 1.58 -2.08
CA LYS A 134 -14.45 1.50 -3.34
C LYS A 134 -15.33 1.88 -4.52
N TRP A 135 -14.82 2.74 -5.38
CA TRP A 135 -15.47 3.09 -6.65
C TRP A 135 -14.43 3.48 -7.70
N LYS A 136 -14.88 3.78 -8.92
CA LYS A 136 -14.06 4.28 -10.02
C LYS A 136 -14.52 5.65 -10.44
N THR A 137 -13.58 6.51 -10.81
CA THR A 137 -13.87 7.82 -11.36
C THR A 137 -13.21 7.97 -12.72
N ALA A 138 -14.03 8.26 -13.74
CA ALA A 138 -13.54 8.55 -15.07
C ALA A 138 -12.82 9.90 -15.12
N THR A 139 -11.65 9.93 -15.74
CA THR A 139 -10.81 11.12 -15.90
C THR A 139 -10.24 11.19 -17.31
N PRO A 140 -9.61 12.30 -17.72
CA PRO A 140 -8.91 12.38 -19.02
C PRO A 140 -7.77 11.35 -19.18
N TYR A 141 -7.31 10.75 -18.08
CA TYR A 141 -6.23 9.76 -18.03
C TYR A 141 -6.75 8.30 -17.98
N GLY A 142 -8.07 8.11 -18.04
CA GLY A 142 -8.75 6.85 -17.81
C GLY A 142 -9.40 6.78 -16.41
N ASP A 143 -9.95 5.62 -16.08
CA ASP A 143 -10.61 5.42 -14.79
C ASP A 143 -9.58 5.30 -13.67
N LEU A 144 -9.68 6.14 -12.64
CA LEU A 144 -8.94 6.00 -11.39
C LEU A 144 -9.71 5.09 -10.41
N ASP A 145 -8.98 4.30 -9.65
CA ASP A 145 -9.53 3.49 -8.55
C ASP A 145 -9.49 4.30 -7.26
N ILE A 146 -10.65 4.49 -6.61
CA ILE A 146 -10.74 5.26 -5.38
C ILE A 146 -11.12 4.35 -4.22
N THR A 147 -10.40 4.46 -3.11
CA THR A 147 -10.69 3.70 -1.88
C THR A 147 -10.66 4.63 -0.69
N ILE A 148 -11.72 4.64 0.13
CA ILE A 148 -11.68 5.13 1.51
C ILE A 148 -11.34 3.93 2.39
N ASN A 149 -10.15 3.95 2.98
CA ASN A 149 -9.63 2.82 3.75
C ASN A 149 -10.17 2.85 5.18
N LEU A 150 -11.05 1.90 5.51
CA LEU A 150 -11.63 1.70 6.83
C LEU A 150 -10.94 0.57 7.61
N SER A 151 -10.09 -0.21 6.94
CA SER A 151 -9.41 -1.37 7.53
C SER A 151 -8.19 -0.99 8.38
N LYS A 152 -7.58 0.18 8.11
CA LYS A 152 -6.47 0.71 8.91
C LYS A 152 -7.04 1.50 10.08
N PRO A 153 -6.89 1.02 11.34
CA PRO A 153 -7.39 1.74 12.50
C PRO A 153 -6.77 3.14 12.59
N GLU A 154 -7.60 4.16 12.78
CA GLU A 154 -7.10 5.46 13.21
C GLU A 154 -6.50 5.32 14.62
N LYS A 155 -5.38 5.98 14.84
CA LYS A 155 -4.76 5.96 16.16
C LYS A 155 -5.60 6.82 17.10
N ASP A 156 -6.16 6.18 18.14
CA ASP A 156 -6.81 6.88 19.23
C ASP A 156 -5.83 7.90 19.86
N PRO A 157 -6.21 9.17 20.03
CA PRO A 157 -5.37 10.18 20.68
C PRO A 157 -4.84 9.76 22.06
N LYS A 158 -5.64 9.03 22.85
CA LYS A 158 -5.22 8.47 24.15
C LYS A 158 -4.14 7.41 23.96
N ALA A 159 -4.29 6.51 22.99
CA ALA A 159 -3.29 5.50 22.67
C ALA A 159 -1.98 6.14 22.16
N ILE A 160 -2.06 7.22 21.38
CA ILE A 160 -0.86 8.00 20.97
C ILE A 160 -0.16 8.61 22.18
N ALA A 161 -0.90 9.22 23.11
CA ALA A 161 -0.34 9.82 24.32
C ALA A 161 0.32 8.76 25.22
N ALA A 162 -0.37 7.64 25.45
CA ALA A 162 0.17 6.51 26.22
C ALA A 162 1.43 5.91 25.58
N ALA A 163 1.44 5.74 24.24
CA ALA A 163 2.59 5.23 23.50
C ALA A 163 3.85 6.14 23.63
N LYS A 164 3.66 7.47 23.74
CA LYS A 164 4.77 8.42 23.96
C LYS A 164 5.42 8.27 25.34
N LEU A 165 4.66 7.85 26.34
CA LEU A 165 5.15 7.66 27.72
C LEU A 165 5.84 6.30 27.93
N MET A 166 5.72 5.38 26.98
CA MET A 166 6.34 4.06 27.08
C MET A 166 7.86 4.11 26.86
N LYS A 167 8.57 3.22 27.55
CA LYS A 167 9.99 2.98 27.28
C LYS A 167 10.15 2.57 25.82
N GLN A 168 10.98 3.30 25.09
CA GLN A 168 11.27 2.97 23.69
C GLN A 168 12.06 1.66 23.62
N SER A 169 11.68 0.80 22.68
CA SER A 169 12.36 -0.46 22.41
C SER A 169 12.90 -0.45 21.00
N SER A 170 14.12 -0.91 20.82
CA SER A 170 14.76 -1.08 19.52
C SER A 170 14.49 -2.47 18.89
N TYR A 171 13.62 -3.29 19.50
CA TYR A 171 13.27 -4.61 19.00
C TYR A 171 11.73 -4.78 18.90
N PRO A 172 11.20 -5.13 17.73
CA PRO A 172 11.85 -5.07 16.41
C PRO A 172 12.29 -3.64 16.06
N LYS A 173 13.36 -3.49 15.29
CA LYS A 173 13.93 -2.17 14.94
C LYS A 173 12.97 -1.31 14.11
N CYS A 174 12.21 -1.93 13.19
CA CYS A 174 11.10 -1.31 12.47
C CYS A 174 10.02 -2.35 12.12
N GLN A 175 8.90 -1.91 11.51
CA GLN A 175 7.79 -2.80 11.17
C GLN A 175 8.09 -3.79 10.02
N LEU A 176 9.19 -3.61 9.28
CA LEU A 176 9.62 -4.47 8.17
C LEU A 176 10.75 -5.43 8.55
N CYS A 177 11.37 -5.28 9.73
CA CYS A 177 12.43 -6.19 10.13
C CYS A 177 11.94 -7.65 10.25
N PRO A 178 12.75 -8.65 9.83
CA PRO A 178 12.39 -10.07 9.98
C PRO A 178 12.05 -10.46 11.43
N SER A 179 12.59 -9.73 12.42
CA SER A 179 12.31 -9.92 13.85
C SER A 179 10.86 -9.63 14.25
N ASN A 180 10.01 -9.17 13.33
CA ASN A 180 8.56 -9.09 13.55
C ASN A 180 7.88 -10.46 13.51
N GLU A 181 8.43 -11.45 12.82
CA GLU A 181 7.81 -12.76 12.71
C GLU A 181 7.62 -13.42 14.09
N GLY A 182 6.37 -13.63 14.47
CA GLY A 182 6.03 -14.17 15.79
C GLY A 182 6.08 -13.16 16.95
N TYR A 183 6.29 -11.87 16.69
CA TYR A 183 6.38 -10.86 17.74
C TYR A 183 4.99 -10.49 18.30
N ALA A 184 4.85 -10.55 19.66
CA ALA A 184 3.57 -10.32 20.33
C ALA A 184 3.03 -8.88 20.20
N GLY A 185 3.89 -7.93 19.85
CA GLY A 185 3.49 -6.53 19.77
C GLY A 185 3.50 -5.83 21.13
N ARG A 186 3.13 -4.57 21.11
CA ARG A 186 2.97 -3.67 22.26
C ARG A 186 2.17 -2.44 21.83
N LEU A 187 1.79 -1.59 22.75
CA LEU A 187 0.92 -0.43 22.46
C LEU A 187 1.42 0.47 21.31
N ASN A 188 2.75 0.62 21.15
CA ASN A 188 3.36 1.41 20.07
C ASN A 188 3.96 0.58 18.93
N HIS A 189 3.73 -0.73 18.91
CA HIS A 189 4.18 -1.63 17.85
C HIS A 189 3.16 -2.76 17.63
N PRO A 190 2.63 -2.95 16.42
CA PRO A 190 1.54 -3.90 16.19
C PRO A 190 1.95 -5.34 16.49
N ALA A 191 0.98 -6.16 16.90
CA ALA A 191 1.15 -7.60 17.03
C ALA A 191 1.46 -8.25 15.67
N ARG A 192 2.36 -9.22 15.67
CA ARG A 192 2.83 -9.94 14.49
C ARG A 192 2.99 -11.45 14.74
N GLU A 193 2.28 -12.01 15.73
CA GLU A 193 2.36 -13.43 16.04
C GLU A 193 1.87 -14.31 14.90
N THR A 194 0.93 -13.81 14.11
CA THR A 194 0.33 -14.52 12.96
C THR A 194 1.04 -14.25 11.63
N ILE A 195 1.99 -13.30 11.56
CA ILE A 195 2.73 -13.06 10.32
C ILE A 195 3.66 -14.23 10.02
N ARG A 196 3.80 -14.57 8.74
CA ARG A 196 4.86 -15.42 8.21
C ARG A 196 5.53 -14.73 7.02
N ILE A 197 6.82 -14.98 6.87
CA ILE A 197 7.64 -14.37 5.82
C ILE A 197 8.33 -15.47 5.01
N ILE A 198 8.38 -15.30 3.70
CA ILE A 198 8.99 -16.26 2.78
C ILE A 198 10.36 -15.72 2.34
N PRO A 199 11.45 -16.41 2.66
CA PRO A 199 12.78 -16.00 2.20
C PRO A 199 12.99 -16.36 0.73
N PHE A 200 13.67 -15.48 0.01
CA PHE A 200 14.15 -15.72 -1.36
C PHE A 200 15.34 -14.80 -1.66
N GLU A 201 15.88 -14.93 -2.86
CA GLU A 201 17.07 -14.19 -3.29
C GLU A 201 16.77 -13.31 -4.49
N LEU A 202 17.23 -12.06 -4.45
CA LEU A 202 17.27 -11.12 -5.56
C LEU A 202 18.71 -10.64 -5.75
N SER A 203 19.27 -10.84 -6.93
CA SER A 203 20.64 -10.41 -7.31
C SER A 203 21.69 -10.76 -6.25
N GLY A 204 21.64 -12.00 -5.72
CA GLY A 204 22.58 -12.51 -4.71
C GLY A 204 22.35 -11.98 -3.29
N LYS A 205 21.33 -11.18 -3.04
CA LYS A 205 20.96 -10.67 -1.71
C LYS A 205 19.72 -11.36 -1.19
N LYS A 206 19.67 -11.58 0.13
CA LYS A 206 18.50 -12.19 0.79
C LYS A 206 17.41 -11.17 1.04
N TYR A 207 16.22 -11.48 0.55
CA TYR A 207 14.98 -10.75 0.77
C TYR A 207 13.92 -11.63 1.40
N PHE A 208 12.87 -11.01 1.92
CA PHE A 208 11.69 -11.68 2.40
C PHE A 208 10.44 -11.13 1.70
N PHE A 209 9.45 -11.99 1.55
CA PHE A 209 8.15 -11.69 1.01
C PHE A 209 7.07 -11.91 2.07
N GLN A 210 6.18 -10.95 2.23
CA GLN A 210 4.99 -11.03 3.07
C GLN A 210 3.84 -10.27 2.41
N TYR A 211 2.61 -10.48 2.87
CA TYR A 211 1.50 -9.60 2.50
C TYR A 211 1.36 -8.41 3.45
N SER A 212 0.77 -7.34 2.96
CA SER A 212 0.36 -6.21 3.78
C SER A 212 -0.92 -6.55 4.55
N PRO A 213 -0.99 -6.31 5.87
CA PRO A 213 -2.20 -6.54 6.64
C PRO A 213 -3.36 -5.62 6.22
N TYR A 214 -3.05 -4.51 5.56
CA TYR A 214 -4.06 -3.53 5.12
C TYR A 214 -4.66 -3.85 3.76
N SER A 215 -4.00 -4.66 2.94
CA SER A 215 -4.52 -5.19 1.66
C SER A 215 -5.23 -4.15 0.79
N TYR A 216 -4.55 -3.03 0.48
CA TYR A 216 -5.13 -1.93 -0.31
C TYR A 216 -5.63 -2.36 -1.69
N PHE A 217 -5.04 -3.41 -2.25
CA PHE A 217 -5.41 -4.06 -3.49
C PHE A 217 -5.17 -5.57 -3.40
N ASN A 218 -5.60 -6.32 -4.41
CA ASN A 218 -5.50 -7.78 -4.38
C ASN A 218 -4.06 -8.27 -4.24
N GLU A 219 -3.84 -9.13 -3.26
CA GLU A 219 -2.54 -9.73 -2.95
C GLU A 219 -1.44 -8.68 -2.70
N HIS A 220 -1.79 -7.55 -2.03
CA HIS A 220 -0.84 -6.49 -1.70
C HIS A 220 0.34 -7.05 -0.91
N ALA A 221 1.48 -7.16 -1.57
CA ALA A 221 2.71 -7.76 -1.08
C ALA A 221 3.75 -6.71 -0.71
N ILE A 222 4.60 -7.06 0.25
CA ILE A 222 5.79 -6.30 0.63
C ILE A 222 7.00 -7.23 0.50
N VAL A 223 7.99 -6.79 -0.25
CA VAL A 223 9.28 -7.46 -0.43
C VAL A 223 10.32 -6.58 0.24
N PHE A 224 11.08 -7.11 1.18
CA PHE A 224 11.99 -6.30 1.98
C PHE A 224 13.33 -7.01 2.23
N ASN A 225 14.38 -6.20 2.35
CA ASN A 225 15.73 -6.67 2.59
C ASN A 225 15.83 -7.39 3.95
N SER A 226 16.63 -8.45 4.01
CA SER A 226 16.90 -9.14 5.28
C SER A 226 17.63 -8.28 6.29
N GLU A 227 18.36 -7.26 5.82
CA GLU A 227 19.09 -6.31 6.64
C GLU A 227 18.36 -4.97 6.72
N HIS A 228 18.45 -4.30 7.86
CA HIS A 228 17.87 -2.98 8.06
C HIS A 228 18.80 -1.92 7.50
N VAL A 229 18.74 -1.73 6.19
CA VAL A 229 19.51 -0.74 5.42
C VAL A 229 18.58 0.26 4.76
N PRO A 230 18.98 1.52 4.56
CA PRO A 230 18.14 2.52 3.90
C PRO A 230 17.77 2.12 2.47
N MET A 231 16.62 2.62 2.01
CA MET A 231 16.21 2.55 0.62
C MET A 231 17.16 3.34 -0.27
N ALA A 232 17.40 2.84 -1.48
CA ALA A 232 18.11 3.56 -2.52
C ALA A 232 17.53 3.19 -3.89
N ILE A 233 17.22 4.20 -4.70
CA ILE A 233 16.91 4.00 -6.11
C ILE A 233 18.21 4.06 -6.89
N ASN A 234 18.63 2.92 -7.43
CA ASN A 234 19.88 2.72 -8.14
C ASN A 234 19.78 1.51 -9.06
N HIS A 235 20.89 1.12 -9.68
CA HIS A 235 21.01 -0.05 -10.55
C HIS A 235 20.45 -1.35 -9.90
N ASP A 236 20.85 -1.62 -8.65
CA ASP A 236 20.40 -2.82 -7.91
C ASP A 236 18.87 -2.81 -7.74
N CYS A 237 18.27 -1.65 -7.51
CA CYS A 237 16.81 -1.52 -7.42
C CYS A 237 16.13 -2.04 -8.69
N PHE A 238 16.59 -1.64 -9.88
CA PHE A 238 16.02 -2.11 -11.15
C PHE A 238 16.23 -3.62 -11.36
N GLU A 239 17.39 -4.15 -10.97
CA GLU A 239 17.63 -5.59 -10.98
C GLU A 239 16.68 -6.35 -10.07
N HIS A 240 16.45 -5.85 -8.85
CA HIS A 240 15.53 -6.47 -7.88
C HIS A 240 14.09 -6.47 -8.39
N LEU A 241 13.62 -5.36 -8.94
CA LEU A 241 12.27 -5.23 -9.49
C LEU A 241 12.03 -6.21 -10.64
N LEU A 242 12.92 -6.24 -11.63
CA LEU A 242 12.80 -7.12 -12.79
C LEU A 242 13.04 -8.60 -12.42
N GLY A 243 13.98 -8.89 -11.53
CA GLY A 243 14.21 -10.22 -11.01
C GLY A 243 13.03 -10.79 -10.22
N PHE A 244 12.29 -9.93 -9.52
CA PHE A 244 11.07 -10.35 -8.82
C PHE A 244 9.94 -10.71 -9.80
N VAL A 245 9.66 -9.86 -10.79
CA VAL A 245 8.59 -10.15 -11.77
C VAL A 245 8.94 -11.30 -12.72
N GLU A 246 10.21 -11.68 -12.81
CA GLU A 246 10.60 -12.93 -13.44
C GLU A 246 10.20 -14.15 -12.61
N LYS A 247 10.41 -14.10 -11.28
CA LYS A 247 10.00 -15.16 -10.34
C LYS A 247 8.49 -15.25 -10.16
N PHE A 248 7.80 -14.12 -10.21
CA PHE A 248 6.35 -13.99 -10.02
C PHE A 248 5.71 -13.19 -11.15
N PRO A 249 5.61 -13.75 -12.38
CA PRO A 249 5.22 -13.00 -13.58
C PRO A 249 3.77 -12.48 -13.58
N HIS A 250 2.95 -12.91 -12.66
CA HIS A 250 1.58 -12.44 -12.43
C HIS A 250 1.50 -11.27 -11.44
N TYR A 251 2.64 -10.85 -10.86
CA TYR A 251 2.74 -9.71 -9.95
C TYR A 251 3.38 -8.50 -10.63
N ILE A 252 3.09 -7.36 -10.05
CA ILE A 252 3.89 -6.14 -10.20
C ILE A 252 4.78 -5.97 -8.99
N LEU A 253 5.87 -5.25 -9.12
CA LEU A 253 6.67 -4.78 -8.00
C LEU A 253 7.19 -3.37 -8.30
N GLY A 254 7.09 -2.46 -7.32
CA GLY A 254 7.60 -1.11 -7.44
C GLY A 254 8.26 -0.65 -6.15
N SER A 255 9.07 0.39 -6.26
CA SER A 255 9.68 1.08 -5.13
C SER A 255 9.05 2.44 -4.91
N ASN A 256 8.84 2.82 -3.66
CA ASN A 256 8.68 4.25 -3.36
C ASN A 256 9.97 4.99 -3.73
N ALA A 257 9.86 6.29 -3.99
CA ALA A 257 11.02 7.16 -4.14
C ALA A 257 11.84 7.20 -2.84
N ASP A 258 13.15 7.37 -2.95
CA ASP A 258 14.11 7.35 -1.84
C ASP A 258 14.37 8.73 -1.18
N LEU A 259 13.63 9.76 -1.59
CA LEU A 259 13.68 11.09 -1.00
C LEU A 259 12.42 11.40 -0.19
N PRO A 260 12.52 12.22 0.87
CA PRO A 260 11.35 12.68 1.63
C PRO A 260 10.36 13.44 0.74
N ILE A 261 9.11 13.62 1.22
CA ILE A 261 8.01 14.31 0.51
C ILE A 261 7.44 13.48 -0.65
N VAL A 262 8.29 12.89 -1.50
CA VAL A 262 7.88 12.09 -2.66
C VAL A 262 8.05 10.57 -2.44
N GLY A 263 8.61 10.18 -1.28
CA GLY A 263 8.83 8.80 -0.88
C GLY A 263 7.75 8.23 0.03
N GLY A 264 7.94 6.98 0.41
CA GLY A 264 7.10 6.27 1.39
C GLY A 264 7.45 6.62 2.85
N SER A 265 6.71 5.99 3.77
CA SER A 265 6.85 6.26 5.21
C SER A 265 8.05 5.59 5.89
N ILE A 266 8.69 4.58 5.28
CA ILE A 266 9.80 3.81 5.84
C ILE A 266 10.99 3.87 4.87
N LEU A 267 11.72 4.99 4.87
CA LEU A 267 12.91 5.16 4.04
C LEU A 267 14.15 4.45 4.62
N THR A 268 14.10 4.10 5.90
CA THR A 268 15.25 3.51 6.64
C THR A 268 15.42 2.00 6.45
N HIS A 269 14.47 1.34 5.79
CA HIS A 269 14.53 -0.09 5.49
C HIS A 269 14.17 -0.34 4.04
N ASP A 270 15.11 -0.86 3.28
CA ASP A 270 14.97 -1.18 1.85
C ASP A 270 13.83 -2.18 1.63
N HIS A 271 12.83 -1.75 0.86
CA HIS A 271 11.64 -2.54 0.58
C HIS A 271 10.93 -2.10 -0.68
N TYR A 272 10.17 -3.02 -1.24
CA TYR A 272 9.34 -2.86 -2.43
C TYR A 272 7.89 -3.24 -2.10
N GLN A 273 6.95 -2.72 -2.86
CA GLN A 273 5.54 -3.09 -2.76
C GLN A 273 5.03 -3.58 -4.11
N GLY A 274 4.19 -4.59 -4.09
CA GLY A 274 3.64 -5.17 -5.30
C GLY A 274 2.43 -6.04 -5.03
N GLY A 275 2.07 -6.86 -5.99
CA GLY A 275 0.94 -7.79 -5.88
C GLY A 275 0.28 -8.10 -7.22
N ASN A 276 -0.83 -8.82 -7.17
CA ASN A 276 -1.58 -9.27 -8.32
C ASN A 276 -2.72 -8.26 -8.62
N TYR A 277 -2.36 -7.13 -9.23
CA TYR A 277 -3.31 -6.07 -9.56
C TYR A 277 -2.91 -5.33 -10.83
N ILE A 278 -3.90 -4.98 -11.66
CA ILE A 278 -3.70 -4.17 -12.87
C ILE A 278 -4.14 -2.75 -12.56
N PHE A 279 -3.17 -1.90 -12.28
CA PHE A 279 -3.42 -0.51 -11.95
C PHE A 279 -3.87 0.32 -13.16
N PRO A 280 -4.61 1.43 -12.94
CA PRO A 280 -5.00 2.37 -13.99
C PRO A 280 -3.84 2.82 -14.88
N MET A 281 -2.71 3.18 -14.32
CA MET A 281 -1.52 3.65 -15.05
C MET A 281 -1.07 2.67 -16.13
N PHE A 282 -1.13 1.35 -15.90
CA PHE A 282 -0.71 0.35 -16.90
C PHE A 282 -1.61 0.27 -18.13
N LYS A 283 -2.84 0.81 -18.03
CA LYS A 283 -3.82 0.88 -19.13
C LYS A 283 -3.71 2.18 -19.91
N ALA A 284 -3.02 3.18 -19.36
CA ALA A 284 -2.83 4.47 -20.00
C ALA A 284 -2.03 4.29 -21.30
N PRO A 285 -2.44 4.95 -22.41
CA PRO A 285 -1.73 4.85 -23.69
C PRO A 285 -0.41 5.62 -23.65
N ILE A 286 0.47 5.27 -24.58
CA ILE A 286 1.63 6.11 -24.91
C ILE A 286 1.11 7.34 -25.66
N GLU A 287 1.46 8.52 -25.20
CA GLU A 287 1.15 9.81 -25.83
C GLU A 287 2.19 10.15 -26.89
N GLU A 288 3.47 9.92 -26.58
CA GLU A 288 4.59 10.15 -27.49
C GLU A 288 5.58 8.98 -27.42
N GLU A 289 5.96 8.44 -28.59
CA GLU A 289 7.03 7.46 -28.68
C GLU A 289 8.40 8.13 -28.52
N ILE A 290 9.27 7.53 -27.71
CA ILE A 290 10.61 8.03 -27.44
C ILE A 290 11.64 7.09 -28.06
N VAL A 291 12.66 7.68 -28.71
CA VAL A 291 13.81 6.92 -29.18
C VAL A 291 15.04 7.33 -28.36
N PHE A 292 15.58 6.38 -27.59
CA PHE A 292 16.85 6.55 -26.92
C PHE A 292 18.01 6.05 -27.79
N THR A 293 18.98 6.93 -28.04
CA THR A 293 20.19 6.60 -28.80
C THR A 293 20.92 5.42 -28.14
N ASN A 294 21.36 4.43 -28.91
CA ASN A 294 21.97 3.17 -28.45
C ASN A 294 21.01 2.17 -27.77
N TYR A 295 19.71 2.47 -27.67
CA TYR A 295 18.67 1.59 -27.09
C TYR A 295 17.47 1.43 -28.02
N THR A 296 17.69 1.39 -29.32
CA THR A 296 16.62 1.26 -30.34
C THR A 296 15.89 -0.10 -30.28
N ASP A 297 16.44 -1.06 -29.56
CA ASP A 297 15.87 -2.37 -29.23
C ASP A 297 14.94 -2.34 -28.01
N VAL A 298 14.90 -1.23 -27.27
CA VAL A 298 13.96 -0.96 -26.17
C VAL A 298 12.86 -0.06 -26.68
N LYS A 299 11.60 -0.48 -26.56
CA LYS A 299 10.45 0.39 -26.82
C LYS A 299 10.31 1.35 -25.65
N ALA A 300 10.22 2.62 -25.93
CA ALA A 300 10.06 3.67 -24.92
C ALA A 300 8.95 4.65 -25.33
N GLY A 301 8.27 5.23 -24.34
CA GLY A 301 7.24 6.23 -24.59
C GLY A 301 6.88 7.03 -23.36
N TYR A 302 6.45 8.27 -23.58
CA TYR A 302 5.82 9.10 -22.58
C TYR A 302 4.37 8.69 -22.42
N VAL A 303 3.97 8.37 -21.19
CA VAL A 303 2.63 7.84 -20.92
C VAL A 303 1.65 9.01 -20.74
N LYS A 304 0.46 8.90 -21.32
CA LYS A 304 -0.64 9.84 -21.05
C LYS A 304 -1.16 9.64 -19.62
N TRP A 305 -0.42 10.20 -18.68
CA TRP A 305 -0.65 10.04 -17.24
C TRP A 305 -0.39 11.36 -16.51
N PRO A 306 -1.10 11.69 -15.41
CA PRO A 306 -0.91 12.99 -14.73
C PRO A 306 0.49 13.16 -14.14
N LEU A 307 1.20 12.08 -13.82
CA LEU A 307 2.62 12.13 -13.45
C LEU A 307 3.49 11.84 -14.69
N SER A 308 4.71 12.38 -14.67
CA SER A 308 5.65 12.22 -15.79
C SER A 308 6.26 10.82 -15.81
N ASP A 309 5.66 9.92 -16.56
CA ASP A 309 6.03 8.51 -16.62
C ASP A 309 6.67 8.15 -17.97
N ILE A 310 7.84 7.49 -17.90
CA ILE A 310 8.54 6.90 -19.05
C ILE A 310 8.35 5.39 -18.97
N ARG A 311 7.55 4.85 -19.89
CA ARG A 311 7.37 3.39 -20.03
C ARG A 311 8.43 2.83 -20.94
N LEU A 312 9.20 1.86 -20.41
CA LEU A 312 10.19 1.10 -21.16
C LEU A 312 9.73 -0.35 -21.30
N SER A 313 9.90 -0.98 -22.47
CA SER A 313 9.63 -2.41 -22.60
C SER A 313 10.63 -3.13 -23.52
N SER A 314 11.03 -4.33 -23.11
CA SER A 314 11.93 -5.21 -23.85
C SER A 314 11.77 -6.67 -23.38
N ARG A 315 12.21 -7.62 -24.20
CA ARG A 315 12.38 -9.01 -23.81
C ARG A 315 13.67 -9.23 -23.00
N ASP A 316 14.63 -8.34 -23.14
CA ASP A 316 15.90 -8.39 -22.42
C ASP A 316 15.88 -7.44 -21.21
N PRO A 317 15.79 -7.96 -19.98
CA PRO A 317 15.76 -7.13 -18.78
C PRO A 317 17.07 -6.36 -18.56
N LYS A 318 18.21 -6.86 -19.08
CA LYS A 318 19.52 -6.16 -18.96
C LYS A 318 19.52 -4.86 -19.74
N ARG A 319 18.85 -4.83 -20.91
CA ARG A 319 18.71 -3.62 -21.72
C ARG A 319 17.84 -2.58 -21.01
N LEU A 320 16.75 -3.04 -20.34
CA LEU A 320 15.92 -2.15 -19.53
C LEU A 320 16.70 -1.56 -18.36
N ILE A 321 17.44 -2.38 -17.62
CA ILE A 321 18.25 -1.95 -16.48
C ILE A 321 19.30 -0.91 -16.93
N ALA A 322 20.01 -1.17 -18.00
CA ALA A 322 21.05 -0.26 -18.50
C ALA A 322 20.46 1.11 -18.90
N LEU A 323 19.33 1.11 -19.60
CA LEU A 323 18.65 2.35 -19.98
C LEU A 323 18.06 3.09 -18.78
N ALA A 324 17.41 2.36 -17.84
CA ALA A 324 16.86 2.93 -16.63
C ALA A 324 17.95 3.58 -15.74
N ASP A 325 19.09 2.92 -15.60
CA ASP A 325 20.25 3.46 -14.87
C ASP A 325 20.80 4.74 -15.53
N LYS A 326 20.86 4.77 -16.85
CA LYS A 326 21.22 5.97 -17.60
C LYS A 326 20.24 7.11 -17.37
N ILE A 327 18.94 6.84 -17.48
CA ILE A 327 17.88 7.83 -17.25
C ILE A 327 17.95 8.38 -15.83
N LEU A 328 18.05 7.50 -14.82
CA LEU A 328 18.15 7.88 -13.41
C LEU A 328 19.37 8.76 -13.15
N ARG A 329 20.54 8.37 -13.66
CA ARG A 329 21.78 9.13 -13.49
C ARG A 329 21.68 10.52 -14.08
N VAL A 330 21.11 10.65 -15.27
CA VAL A 330 20.88 11.96 -15.89
C VAL A 330 19.87 12.76 -15.08
N TRP A 331 18.75 12.14 -14.66
CA TRP A 331 17.71 12.81 -13.90
C TRP A 331 18.22 13.36 -12.56
N ARG A 332 19.04 12.58 -11.84
CA ARG A 332 19.63 13.01 -10.57
C ARG A 332 20.38 14.36 -10.65
N GLY A 333 21.05 14.63 -11.77
CA GLY A 333 21.80 15.85 -11.98
C GLY A 333 21.12 16.88 -12.91
N TYR A 334 19.86 16.66 -13.27
CA TYR A 334 19.17 17.49 -14.27
C TYR A 334 18.48 18.70 -13.66
N THR A 335 18.85 19.87 -14.16
CA THR A 335 18.17 21.13 -13.87
C THR A 335 17.57 21.70 -15.16
N ASP A 336 16.29 22.07 -15.10
CA ASP A 336 15.54 22.78 -16.13
C ASP A 336 14.78 23.95 -15.49
N GLU A 337 15.39 25.12 -15.52
CA GLU A 337 14.84 26.34 -14.90
C GLU A 337 13.49 26.75 -15.52
N GLN A 338 13.28 26.44 -16.82
CA GLN A 338 12.04 26.76 -17.52
C GLN A 338 10.84 25.94 -16.98
N SER A 339 11.12 24.71 -16.52
CA SER A 339 10.12 23.84 -15.90
C SER A 339 10.17 23.89 -14.36
N PHE A 340 10.95 24.80 -13.77
CA PHE A 340 11.20 24.91 -12.33
C PHE A 340 11.74 23.60 -11.71
N ILE A 341 12.51 22.83 -12.46
CA ILE A 341 13.16 21.61 -12.00
C ILE A 341 14.59 21.92 -11.63
N TYR A 342 14.93 21.71 -10.37
CA TYR A 342 16.30 21.87 -9.86
C TYR A 342 16.78 20.53 -9.31
N ALA A 343 17.98 20.12 -9.72
CA ALA A 343 18.60 18.88 -9.27
C ALA A 343 18.90 18.92 -7.77
N GLU A 344 19.33 20.09 -7.27
CA GLU A 344 19.62 20.32 -5.85
C GLU A 344 19.43 21.80 -5.47
N THR A 345 19.26 22.05 -4.17
CA THR A 345 19.26 23.39 -3.59
C THR A 345 20.08 23.36 -2.30
N ASN A 346 21.11 24.17 -2.18
CA ASN A 346 22.01 24.21 -1.01
C ASN A 346 22.64 22.83 -0.67
N GLY A 347 22.90 21.99 -1.68
CA GLY A 347 23.45 20.65 -1.51
C GLY A 347 22.43 19.55 -1.18
N GLU A 348 21.14 19.88 -1.06
CA GLU A 348 20.08 18.91 -0.85
C GLU A 348 19.51 18.44 -2.22
N PRO A 349 19.55 17.14 -2.53
CA PRO A 349 19.06 16.60 -3.79
C PRO A 349 17.53 16.59 -3.86
N HIS A 350 16.98 16.86 -5.06
CA HIS A 350 15.54 16.90 -5.29
C HIS A 350 15.03 15.84 -6.25
N ASN A 351 15.83 15.42 -7.22
CA ASN A 351 15.40 14.50 -8.27
C ASN A 351 15.53 13.05 -7.87
N THR A 352 14.48 12.27 -8.06
CA THR A 352 14.44 10.82 -7.89
C THR A 352 13.41 10.20 -8.83
N ILE A 353 13.26 8.88 -8.80
CA ILE A 353 12.31 8.12 -9.61
C ILE A 353 11.50 7.20 -8.70
N THR A 354 10.22 7.01 -9.03
CA THR A 354 9.39 5.91 -8.54
C THR A 354 9.34 4.83 -9.62
N PRO A 355 10.15 3.76 -9.54
CA PRO A 355 10.20 2.71 -10.56
C PRO A 355 9.21 1.59 -10.26
N ILE A 356 8.54 1.08 -11.30
CA ILE A 356 7.60 -0.05 -11.19
C ILE A 356 7.86 -1.04 -12.33
N ALA A 357 8.03 -2.32 -11.99
CA ALA A 357 8.19 -3.40 -12.95
C ALA A 357 6.95 -4.29 -13.01
N HIS A 358 6.59 -4.71 -14.21
CA HIS A 358 5.57 -5.73 -14.45
C HIS A 358 5.86 -6.49 -15.75
N LYS A 359 5.09 -7.54 -16.03
CA LYS A 359 5.21 -8.27 -17.30
C LYS A 359 3.92 -8.17 -18.11
N VAL A 360 4.09 -8.02 -19.42
CA VAL A 360 3.01 -8.13 -20.40
C VAL A 360 3.40 -9.22 -21.39
N LYS A 361 2.80 -10.40 -21.24
CA LYS A 361 3.20 -11.61 -21.97
C LYS A 361 4.68 -11.94 -21.73
N ASP A 362 5.49 -11.92 -22.79
CA ASP A 362 6.93 -12.17 -22.78
C ASP A 362 7.81 -10.91 -22.63
N GLN A 363 7.17 -9.74 -22.54
CA GLN A 363 7.87 -8.47 -22.35
C GLN A 363 7.98 -8.12 -20.88
N TYR A 364 9.16 -7.68 -20.45
CA TYR A 364 9.33 -6.91 -19.23
C TYR A 364 8.95 -5.47 -19.51
N VAL A 365 8.25 -4.85 -18.58
CA VAL A 365 7.90 -3.44 -18.62
C VAL A 365 8.42 -2.78 -17.37
N LEU A 366 9.06 -1.63 -17.52
CA LEU A 366 9.55 -0.80 -16.43
C LEU A 366 9.00 0.61 -16.62
N GLU A 367 8.17 1.04 -15.68
CA GLU A 367 7.68 2.42 -15.59
C GLU A 367 8.67 3.22 -14.75
N LEU A 368 9.06 4.37 -15.21
CA LEU A 368 9.99 5.30 -14.54
C LEU A 368 9.29 6.63 -14.30
N VAL A 369 8.62 6.76 -13.17
CA VAL A 369 7.92 8.01 -12.83
C VAL A 369 8.90 9.00 -12.24
N LEU A 370 9.13 10.11 -12.94
CA LEU A 370 10.03 11.18 -12.50
C LEU A 370 9.44 11.92 -11.31
N ARG A 371 10.25 12.15 -10.27
CA ARG A 371 9.84 12.83 -9.03
C ARG A 371 10.84 13.92 -8.67
N ASN A 372 10.32 14.96 -8.03
CA ASN A 372 11.13 16.05 -7.46
C ASN A 372 10.50 16.53 -6.16
N ASN A 373 11.28 16.73 -5.10
CA ASN A 373 10.80 17.08 -3.76
C ASN A 373 11.08 18.54 -3.37
N ILE A 374 11.36 19.41 -4.33
CA ILE A 374 11.65 20.82 -4.03
C ILE A 374 10.49 21.49 -3.28
N THR A 375 10.82 22.30 -2.31
CA THR A 375 9.87 23.13 -1.56
C THR A 375 10.09 24.60 -1.88
N THR A 376 9.05 25.41 -1.72
CA THR A 376 9.11 26.87 -1.80
C THR A 376 8.34 27.46 -0.62
N ASP A 377 8.48 28.78 -0.40
CA ASP A 377 7.70 29.47 0.65
C ASP A 377 6.18 29.32 0.42
N GLN A 378 5.76 29.29 -0.85
CA GLN A 378 4.35 29.07 -1.22
C GLN A 378 3.94 27.61 -1.05
N TYR A 379 4.84 26.65 -1.28
CA TYR A 379 4.58 25.20 -1.22
C TYR A 379 5.52 24.51 -0.23
N PRO A 380 5.37 24.73 1.07
CA PRO A 380 6.29 24.21 2.10
C PRO A 380 6.25 22.69 2.27
N LEU A 381 5.20 22.02 1.77
CA LEU A 381 5.09 20.55 1.75
C LEU A 381 5.56 19.94 0.43
N GLY A 382 6.01 20.75 -0.53
CA GLY A 382 6.48 20.37 -1.85
C GLY A 382 5.73 21.06 -2.97
N LEU A 383 6.47 21.53 -3.99
CA LEU A 383 5.88 22.09 -5.21
C LEU A 383 5.15 20.98 -6.01
N TYR A 384 5.76 19.79 -6.09
CA TYR A 384 5.23 18.62 -6.78
C TYR A 384 4.54 17.68 -5.76
N HIS A 385 3.54 18.21 -5.09
CA HIS A 385 2.77 17.62 -4.00
C HIS A 385 1.34 18.16 -4.05
N PRO A 386 0.31 17.45 -3.58
CA PRO A 386 -1.05 17.98 -3.52
C PRO A 386 -1.08 19.36 -2.85
N HIS A 387 -1.63 20.36 -3.54
CA HIS A 387 -1.70 21.73 -3.05
C HIS A 387 -2.81 21.92 -2.01
N GLN A 388 -2.76 23.03 -1.27
CA GLN A 388 -3.55 23.25 -0.06
C GLN A 388 -5.07 23.16 -0.30
N GLU A 389 -5.56 23.60 -1.44
CA GLU A 389 -6.97 23.56 -1.79
C GLU A 389 -7.53 22.13 -1.92
N LEU A 390 -6.65 21.12 -2.09
CA LEU A 390 -7.01 19.70 -2.21
C LEU A 390 -6.93 18.95 -0.86
N TRP A 391 -6.39 19.56 0.19
CA TRP A 391 -6.12 18.89 1.47
C TRP A 391 -7.38 18.47 2.24
N HIS A 392 -8.51 19.03 1.91
CA HIS A 392 -9.77 18.58 2.46
C HIS A 392 -10.07 17.11 2.09
N ILE A 393 -9.57 16.61 0.96
CA ILE A 393 -9.62 15.22 0.51
C ILE A 393 -8.29 14.50 0.77
N LYS A 394 -7.16 15.04 0.28
CA LYS A 394 -5.85 14.39 0.31
C LYS A 394 -4.74 15.39 0.62
N LYS A 395 -4.11 15.22 1.79
CA LYS A 395 -2.98 16.06 2.24
C LYS A 395 -1.65 15.30 2.20
N GLU A 396 -1.68 13.98 2.33
CA GLU A 396 -0.51 13.13 2.44
C GLU A 396 0.24 13.04 1.09
N ASN A 397 1.52 12.67 1.16
CA ASN A 397 2.37 12.46 0.00
C ASN A 397 1.74 11.45 -0.98
N ILE A 398 1.97 11.64 -2.28
CA ILE A 398 1.62 10.67 -3.32
C ILE A 398 2.69 9.58 -3.36
N GLY A 399 2.36 8.43 -2.77
CA GLY A 399 3.21 7.25 -2.73
C GLY A 399 3.02 6.33 -3.92
N LEU A 400 3.78 5.23 -3.95
CA LEU A 400 3.82 4.25 -5.05
C LEU A 400 2.43 3.81 -5.55
N ILE A 401 1.53 3.44 -4.63
CA ILE A 401 0.19 2.93 -4.96
C ILE A 401 -0.64 4.01 -5.64
N GLU A 402 -0.57 5.23 -5.13
CA GLU A 402 -1.32 6.37 -5.63
C GLU A 402 -0.76 6.87 -6.96
N VAL A 403 0.56 6.81 -7.15
CA VAL A 403 1.22 7.07 -8.44
C VAL A 403 0.63 6.20 -9.54
N MET A 404 0.29 4.95 -9.24
CA MET A 404 -0.31 4.01 -10.18
C MET A 404 -1.82 4.20 -10.39
N GLY A 405 -2.44 5.18 -9.72
CA GLY A 405 -3.85 5.57 -9.91
C GLY A 405 -4.85 4.91 -8.97
N LEU A 406 -4.40 4.34 -7.84
CA LEU A 406 -5.27 3.88 -6.78
C LEU A 406 -5.17 4.82 -5.58
N ALA A 407 -6.21 5.62 -5.35
CA ALA A 407 -6.31 6.48 -4.17
C ALA A 407 -6.52 5.65 -2.90
N VAL A 408 -5.70 5.91 -1.88
CA VAL A 408 -5.89 5.37 -0.52
C VAL A 408 -6.24 6.55 0.39
N LEU A 409 -7.53 6.85 0.47
CA LEU A 409 -8.05 8.00 1.19
C LEU A 409 -8.32 7.69 2.67
N PRO A 410 -8.20 8.69 3.57
CA PRO A 410 -8.36 8.50 5.00
C PRO A 410 -9.80 8.16 5.41
N SER A 411 -9.95 7.37 6.48
CA SER A 411 -11.24 6.88 6.98
C SER A 411 -12.20 7.99 7.43
N ARG A 412 -11.69 9.17 7.86
CA ARG A 412 -12.49 10.32 8.20
C ARG A 412 -13.50 10.70 7.11
N LEU A 413 -13.10 10.55 5.85
CA LEU A 413 -13.94 10.91 4.70
C LEU A 413 -15.25 10.11 4.64
N ASN A 414 -15.31 8.90 5.21
CA ASN A 414 -16.58 8.15 5.27
C ASN A 414 -17.69 8.94 5.98
N LYS A 415 -17.37 9.60 7.09
CA LYS A 415 -18.35 10.41 7.85
C LYS A 415 -18.52 11.80 7.25
N GLU A 416 -17.42 12.42 6.84
CA GLU A 416 -17.42 13.76 6.28
C GLU A 416 -18.23 13.84 4.98
N LEU A 417 -18.02 12.90 4.06
CA LEU A 417 -18.74 12.88 2.78
C LEU A 417 -20.21 12.51 2.94
N ALA A 418 -20.54 11.55 3.83
CA ALA A 418 -21.94 11.21 4.11
C ALA A 418 -22.71 12.41 4.70
N LYS A 419 -22.08 13.21 5.56
CA LYS A 419 -22.66 14.43 6.09
C LYS A 419 -22.80 15.50 5.00
N LEU A 420 -21.79 15.67 4.16
CA LEU A 420 -21.81 16.59 3.03
C LEU A 420 -22.92 16.26 2.03
N GLU A 421 -23.16 14.98 1.75
CA GLU A 421 -24.27 14.52 0.90
C GLU A 421 -25.62 14.99 1.44
N ASP A 422 -25.86 14.84 2.75
CA ASP A 422 -27.06 15.33 3.42
C ASP A 422 -27.21 16.86 3.31
N GLU A 423 -26.13 17.61 3.54
CA GLU A 423 -26.11 19.07 3.47
C GLU A 423 -26.34 19.59 2.04
N LEU A 424 -25.79 18.92 1.03
CA LEU A 424 -26.01 19.27 -0.38
C LEU A 424 -27.48 19.09 -0.78
N VAL A 425 -28.12 17.98 -0.37
CA VAL A 425 -29.55 17.70 -0.67
C VAL A 425 -30.47 18.66 0.05
N ASN A 426 -30.20 18.96 1.32
CA ASN A 426 -31.04 19.80 2.14
C ASN A 426 -30.71 21.30 2.05
N ASN A 427 -29.75 21.65 1.17
CA ASN A 427 -29.30 23.03 0.96
C ASN A 427 -28.78 23.72 2.24
N ILE A 428 -28.14 22.93 3.12
CA ILE A 428 -27.44 23.39 4.32
C ILE A 428 -26.04 23.89 3.92
N ASP A 429 -25.57 24.95 4.59
CA ASP A 429 -24.19 25.44 4.37
C ASP A 429 -23.18 24.57 5.14
N PRO A 430 -22.26 23.83 4.47
CA PRO A 430 -21.25 23.03 5.14
C PRO A 430 -20.31 23.83 6.03
N ALA A 431 -20.15 25.12 5.83
CA ALA A 431 -19.36 26.00 6.72
C ALA A 431 -19.92 26.09 8.14
N SER A 432 -21.18 25.71 8.36
CA SER A 432 -21.85 25.74 9.67
C SER A 432 -21.55 24.52 10.55
N ASP A 433 -20.96 23.45 9.99
CA ASP A 433 -20.65 22.21 10.73
C ASP A 433 -19.14 21.96 10.76
N PRO A 434 -18.52 21.81 11.95
CA PRO A 434 -17.08 21.55 12.10
C PRO A 434 -16.57 20.28 11.36
N LEU A 435 -17.48 19.35 11.06
CA LEU A 435 -17.10 18.13 10.32
C LEU A 435 -16.89 18.41 8.83
N THR A 436 -17.66 19.32 8.26
CA THR A 436 -17.74 19.60 6.81
C THR A 436 -17.23 20.99 6.41
N GLU A 437 -16.90 21.88 7.36
CA GLU A 437 -16.44 23.26 7.08
C GLU A 437 -15.27 23.31 6.08
N LYS A 438 -14.34 22.36 6.17
CA LYS A 438 -13.20 22.25 5.26
C LYS A 438 -13.57 21.92 3.81
N HIS A 439 -14.79 21.44 3.58
CA HIS A 439 -15.34 21.11 2.26
C HIS A 439 -16.25 22.22 1.70
N ALA A 440 -16.48 23.32 2.44
CA ALA A 440 -17.48 24.33 2.10
C ALA A 440 -17.27 24.97 0.73
N ASP A 441 -16.03 25.35 0.38
CA ASP A 441 -15.74 25.93 -0.94
C ASP A 441 -15.89 24.93 -2.07
N TRP A 442 -15.49 23.69 -1.83
CA TRP A 442 -15.71 22.60 -2.79
C TRP A 442 -17.21 22.27 -2.97
N ALA A 443 -18.01 22.32 -1.91
CA ALA A 443 -19.46 22.17 -1.97
C ALA A 443 -20.13 23.25 -2.83
N LYS A 444 -19.65 24.51 -2.77
CA LYS A 444 -20.11 25.58 -3.65
C LYS A 444 -19.83 25.26 -5.12
N GLN A 445 -18.60 24.81 -5.42
CA GLN A 445 -18.22 24.39 -6.78
C GLN A 445 -19.10 23.25 -7.29
N ILE A 446 -19.41 22.25 -6.44
CA ILE A 446 -20.34 21.17 -6.77
C ILE A 446 -21.73 21.73 -7.10
N LYS A 447 -22.29 22.62 -6.27
CA LYS A 447 -23.61 23.25 -6.52
C LYS A 447 -23.64 24.07 -7.80
N GLU A 448 -22.56 24.76 -8.15
CA GLU A 448 -22.45 25.50 -9.40
C GLU A 448 -22.39 24.58 -10.63
N LYS A 449 -21.74 23.43 -10.50
CA LYS A 449 -21.55 22.44 -11.57
C LYS A 449 -22.79 21.57 -11.80
N TYR A 450 -23.54 21.26 -10.77
CA TYR A 450 -24.69 20.36 -10.80
C TYR A 450 -25.96 21.09 -10.35
N SER A 451 -26.87 21.37 -11.30
CA SER A 451 -28.12 22.12 -11.04
C SER A 451 -29.24 21.30 -10.39
N ASP A 452 -29.13 19.96 -10.42
CA ASP A 452 -30.17 19.03 -9.94
C ASP A 452 -29.57 18.01 -8.98
N ILE A 453 -29.18 18.47 -7.78
CA ILE A 453 -28.68 17.60 -6.71
C ILE A 453 -29.86 17.15 -5.85
N ASN A 454 -30.02 15.83 -5.70
CA ASN A 454 -31.09 15.25 -4.91
C ASN A 454 -30.65 13.93 -4.26
N SER A 455 -31.49 13.33 -3.41
CA SER A 455 -31.14 12.11 -2.67
C SER A 455 -30.84 10.88 -3.54
N SER A 456 -31.21 10.89 -4.83
CA SER A 456 -30.96 9.76 -5.72
C SER A 456 -29.62 9.84 -6.45
N ASN A 457 -29.00 11.03 -6.59
CA ASN A 457 -27.79 11.24 -7.34
C ASN A 457 -26.61 11.84 -6.56
N VAL A 458 -26.86 12.41 -5.37
CA VAL A 458 -25.83 13.12 -4.60
C VAL A 458 -24.61 12.27 -4.29
N LYS A 459 -24.81 11.00 -3.95
CA LYS A 459 -23.70 10.09 -3.65
C LYS A 459 -22.78 9.89 -4.86
N GLU A 460 -23.35 9.62 -6.03
CA GLU A 460 -22.58 9.45 -7.27
C GLU A 460 -21.81 10.75 -7.64
N ILE A 461 -22.45 11.91 -7.42
CA ILE A 461 -21.81 13.21 -7.64
C ILE A 461 -20.62 13.39 -6.70
N VAL A 462 -20.78 13.17 -5.40
CA VAL A 462 -19.72 13.33 -4.40
C VAL A 462 -18.58 12.33 -4.62
N GLU A 463 -18.90 11.07 -4.92
CA GLU A 463 -17.89 10.05 -5.28
C GLU A 463 -17.09 10.46 -6.52
N ARG A 464 -17.76 10.93 -7.58
CA ARG A 464 -17.12 11.42 -8.81
C ARG A 464 -16.22 12.61 -8.56
N GLU A 465 -16.71 13.62 -7.84
CA GLU A 465 -15.97 14.85 -7.55
C GLU A 465 -14.76 14.55 -6.62
N THR A 466 -14.91 13.62 -5.66
CA THR A 466 -13.79 13.14 -4.83
C THR A 466 -12.67 12.54 -5.69
N GLY A 467 -13.04 11.71 -6.68
CA GLY A 467 -12.07 11.14 -7.61
C GLY A 467 -11.40 12.18 -8.52
N LEU A 468 -12.13 13.22 -8.92
CA LEU A 468 -11.56 14.34 -9.68
C LEU A 468 -10.58 15.17 -8.84
N VAL A 469 -10.86 15.37 -7.55
CA VAL A 469 -9.89 16.00 -6.63
C VAL A 469 -8.63 15.15 -6.53
N PHE A 470 -8.75 13.81 -6.46
CA PHE A 470 -7.57 12.95 -6.46
C PHE A 470 -6.79 13.02 -7.78
N ALA A 471 -7.46 13.11 -8.93
CA ALA A 471 -6.79 13.31 -10.22
C ALA A 471 -5.94 14.60 -10.21
N ARG A 472 -6.47 15.70 -9.67
CA ARG A 472 -5.71 16.95 -9.47
C ARG A 472 -4.52 16.77 -8.53
N CYS A 473 -4.67 15.97 -7.46
CA CYS A 473 -3.52 15.63 -6.60
C CYS A 473 -2.38 14.96 -7.38
N LEU A 474 -2.71 14.10 -8.35
CA LEU A 474 -1.71 13.47 -9.22
C LEU A 474 -1.12 14.47 -10.21
N GLU A 475 -1.92 15.39 -10.78
CA GLU A 475 -1.45 16.47 -11.65
C GLU A 475 -0.48 17.41 -10.91
N ASP A 476 -0.79 17.77 -9.66
CA ASP A 476 0.11 18.58 -8.82
C ASP A 476 1.45 17.86 -8.61
N ALA A 477 1.43 16.54 -8.42
CA ALA A 477 2.61 15.72 -8.19
C ALA A 477 3.46 15.47 -9.45
N GLY A 478 2.93 15.73 -10.65
CA GLY A 478 3.65 15.60 -11.92
C GLY A 478 4.69 16.70 -12.12
N VAL A 479 5.93 16.33 -12.47
CA VAL A 479 7.02 17.31 -12.66
C VAL A 479 6.90 18.05 -13.99
N TYR A 480 6.48 17.36 -15.06
CA TYR A 480 6.06 17.95 -16.32
C TYR A 480 4.54 17.87 -16.41
N LYS A 481 3.89 19.00 -16.61
CA LYS A 481 2.42 19.04 -16.70
C LYS A 481 1.95 18.49 -18.04
N GLN A 482 0.70 18.03 -18.11
CA GLN A 482 0.11 17.48 -19.31
C GLN A 482 -0.41 18.62 -20.24
N ASP A 483 0.51 19.50 -20.62
CA ASP A 483 0.31 20.61 -21.54
C ASP A 483 1.53 20.76 -22.49
N GLU A 484 1.46 21.70 -23.44
CA GLU A 484 2.51 21.91 -24.44
C GLU A 484 3.86 22.26 -23.78
N ALA A 485 3.87 23.13 -22.75
CA ALA A 485 5.08 23.53 -22.06
C ALA A 485 5.71 22.34 -21.27
N GLY A 486 4.89 21.51 -20.64
CA GLY A 486 5.36 20.32 -19.97
C GLY A 486 5.95 19.29 -20.93
N LEU A 487 5.33 19.10 -22.10
CA LEU A 487 5.85 18.20 -23.14
C LEU A 487 7.18 18.72 -23.72
N GLU A 488 7.30 20.03 -23.97
CA GLU A 488 8.57 20.64 -24.39
C GLU A 488 9.66 20.44 -23.35
N GLY A 489 9.35 20.63 -22.06
CA GLY A 489 10.28 20.40 -20.96
C GLY A 489 10.72 18.93 -20.89
N PHE A 490 9.77 18.02 -21.03
CA PHE A 490 10.05 16.57 -21.07
C PHE A 490 10.97 16.23 -22.26
N ASN A 491 10.72 16.77 -23.43
CA ASN A 491 11.54 16.55 -24.62
C ASN A 491 12.98 17.09 -24.44
N ARG A 492 13.17 18.23 -23.77
CA ARG A 492 14.52 18.70 -23.39
C ARG A 492 15.24 17.70 -22.48
N PHE A 493 14.54 17.09 -21.55
CA PHE A 493 15.11 16.02 -20.70
C PHE A 493 15.51 14.79 -21.53
N VAL A 494 14.66 14.32 -22.43
CA VAL A 494 14.96 13.17 -23.32
C VAL A 494 16.19 13.47 -24.18
N GLU A 495 16.29 14.67 -24.76
CA GLU A 495 17.49 15.09 -25.50
C GLU A 495 18.74 15.06 -24.63
N ARG A 496 18.64 15.48 -23.36
CA ARG A 496 19.77 15.46 -22.43
C ARG A 496 20.21 14.02 -22.14
N VAL A 497 19.26 13.07 -21.97
CA VAL A 497 19.55 11.63 -21.83
C VAL A 497 20.28 11.10 -23.09
N ASN A 498 19.81 11.47 -24.27
CA ASN A 498 20.42 11.04 -25.54
C ASN A 498 21.85 11.58 -25.74
N LYS A 499 22.14 12.76 -25.23
CA LYS A 499 23.50 13.39 -25.29
C LYS A 499 24.48 12.83 -24.24
N GLU A 500 23.96 12.11 -23.23
CA GLU A 500 24.80 11.54 -22.17
C GLU A 500 25.63 10.35 -22.69
N PRO A 501 26.95 10.33 -22.49
CA PRO A 501 27.79 9.21 -22.87
C PRO A 501 27.42 7.91 -22.16
N GLU A 502 27.61 6.79 -22.84
CA GLU A 502 27.54 5.46 -22.20
C GLU A 502 28.71 5.29 -21.22
N ILE A 503 28.43 4.80 -20.05
CA ILE A 503 29.48 4.33 -19.14
C ILE A 503 29.87 2.94 -19.58
N ILE A 504 31.01 2.80 -20.21
CA ILE A 504 31.62 1.50 -20.49
C ILE A 504 32.10 0.95 -19.13
N LYS A 505 31.33 0.01 -18.55
CA LYS A 505 31.75 -0.73 -17.35
C LYS A 505 32.58 -1.92 -17.74
#